data_60db3287b0171c9460b0b020f8df0137
#
_entry.id   60db3287b0171c9460b0b020f8df0137
#
_cell.length_a   1.000
_cell.length_b   1.000
_cell.length_c   1.000
_cell.angle_alpha   90.00
_cell.angle_beta   90.00
_cell.angle_gamma   90.00
#
_symmetry.space_group_name_H-M   'P 1'
#
loop_
_entity.id
_entity.type
_entity.pdbx_description
1 polymer ?
#
loop_
_entity_poly.entity_id
_entity_poly.type
_entity_poly.pdbx_seq_one_letter_code
_entity_poly.pdbx_strand_id
1 'polypeptide(L)'
;MERTPVIRRARVGDLPRLVELIHEHVAYEKSAPRPADLARRLGPRLFAEDSRLWVLLAENADGVVAGYAACSAEFAFWNARDHLHMDCLYLAAAARGQGLGVALMEGVTELARELGLEQVQWQTPDWNEGAIRFYDRLGAASNPKFRYALPVERPAATSFS
;
A
#
# COMPACT_ATOMS: atom_id res chain seq x y z
N MET A 1 -14.49 -2.58 27.55
CA MET A 1 -14.77 -1.59 26.49
C MET A 1 -13.89 -1.91 25.29
N GLU A 2 -14.48 -2.38 24.22
CA GLU A 2 -13.73 -2.59 22.98
C GLU A 2 -13.24 -1.25 22.45
N ARG A 3 -11.95 -1.14 22.21
CA ARG A 3 -11.39 0.07 21.59
C ARG A 3 -11.81 0.11 20.13
N THR A 4 -12.21 1.28 19.66
CA THR A 4 -12.45 1.50 18.24
C THR A 4 -11.13 1.33 17.46
N PRO A 5 -11.14 0.63 16.33
CA PRO A 5 -9.96 0.58 15.45
C PRO A 5 -9.45 1.97 15.09
N VAL A 6 -8.15 2.14 15.01
CA VAL A 6 -7.52 3.43 14.74
C VAL A 6 -6.73 3.36 13.44
N ILE A 7 -6.96 4.33 12.57
CA ILE A 7 -6.13 4.57 11.39
C ILE A 7 -5.25 5.79 11.67
N ARG A 8 -3.95 5.60 11.55
CA ARG A 8 -2.97 6.66 11.83
C ARG A 8 -1.75 6.58 10.93
N ARG A 9 -0.99 7.64 10.84
CA ARG A 9 0.28 7.63 10.12
C ARG A 9 1.33 6.80 10.87
N ALA A 10 2.19 6.13 10.11
CA ALA A 10 3.34 5.41 10.65
C ALA A 10 4.33 6.37 11.32
N ARG A 11 4.92 5.92 12.41
CA ARG A 11 6.01 6.59 13.15
C ARG A 11 7.26 5.75 13.06
N VAL A 12 8.41 6.33 13.39
CA VAL A 12 9.70 5.63 13.34
C VAL A 12 9.67 4.30 14.10
N GLY A 13 9.03 4.26 15.26
CA GLY A 13 8.91 3.06 16.09
C GLY A 13 8.06 1.93 15.47
N ASP A 14 7.26 2.23 14.44
CA ASP A 14 6.43 1.24 13.75
C ASP A 14 7.21 0.45 12.69
N LEU A 15 8.40 0.89 12.32
CA LEU A 15 9.14 0.33 11.20
C LEU A 15 9.35 -1.19 11.30
N PRO A 16 9.72 -1.77 12.47
CA PRO A 16 9.86 -3.22 12.57
C PRO A 16 8.57 -3.98 12.25
N ARG A 17 7.44 -3.52 12.79
CA ARG A 17 6.14 -4.16 12.53
C ARG A 17 5.68 -3.95 11.08
N LEU A 18 5.91 -2.78 10.53
CA LEU A 18 5.62 -2.51 9.12
C LEU A 18 6.39 -3.45 8.19
N VAL A 19 7.67 -3.68 8.47
CA VAL A 19 8.50 -4.61 7.69
C VAL A 19 7.97 -6.04 7.78
N GLU A 20 7.54 -6.49 8.95
CA GLU A 20 6.88 -7.80 9.11
C GLU A 20 5.63 -7.90 8.21
N LEU A 21 4.77 -6.88 8.24
CA LEU A 21 3.57 -6.85 7.41
C LEU A 21 3.88 -6.82 5.91
N ILE A 22 4.93 -6.14 5.50
CA ILE A 22 5.39 -6.14 4.11
C ILE A 22 5.79 -7.56 3.69
N HIS A 23 6.55 -8.28 4.53
CA HIS A 23 6.93 -9.66 4.23
C HIS A 23 5.71 -10.60 4.17
N GLU A 24 4.75 -10.45 5.05
CA GLU A 24 3.48 -11.19 4.99
C GLU A 24 2.72 -10.91 3.70
N HIS A 25 2.65 -9.64 3.29
CA HIS A 25 1.98 -9.20 2.05
C HIS A 25 2.66 -9.79 0.82
N VAL A 26 3.98 -9.72 0.76
CA VAL A 26 4.78 -10.28 -0.34
C VAL A 26 4.53 -11.79 -0.48
N ALA A 27 4.50 -12.52 0.62
CA ALA A 27 4.20 -13.96 0.64
C ALA A 27 2.76 -14.24 0.20
N TYR A 28 1.80 -13.44 0.63
CA TYR A 28 0.40 -13.55 0.21
C TYR A 28 0.24 -13.37 -1.30
N GLU A 29 0.92 -12.42 -1.89
CA GLU A 29 0.90 -12.18 -3.34
C GLU A 29 1.82 -13.12 -4.12
N LYS A 30 2.47 -14.08 -3.47
CA LYS A 30 3.40 -15.04 -4.09
C LYS A 30 4.53 -14.38 -4.88
N SER A 31 4.92 -13.19 -4.44
CA SER A 31 6.01 -12.42 -5.04
C SER A 31 7.37 -12.88 -4.52
N ALA A 32 8.42 -12.54 -5.26
CA ALA A 32 9.79 -12.84 -4.83
C ALA A 32 10.13 -12.13 -3.50
N PRO A 33 10.95 -12.75 -2.64
CA PRO A 33 11.36 -12.14 -1.38
C PRO A 33 11.98 -10.75 -1.57
N ARG A 34 11.73 -9.87 -0.60
CA ARG A 34 12.27 -8.50 -0.59
C ARG A 34 13.70 -8.47 -0.04
N PRO A 35 14.44 -7.37 -0.25
CA PRO A 35 15.78 -7.23 0.31
C PRO A 35 15.82 -7.43 1.81
N ALA A 36 16.86 -8.12 2.31
CA ALA A 36 17.03 -8.34 3.75
C ALA A 36 17.24 -7.03 4.54
N ASP A 37 17.69 -5.97 3.88
CA ASP A 37 17.92 -4.64 4.44
C ASP A 37 16.76 -3.66 4.20
N LEU A 38 15.55 -4.18 4.02
CA LEU A 38 14.37 -3.38 3.71
C LEU A 38 14.14 -2.24 4.71
N ALA A 39 14.22 -2.50 6.00
CA ALA A 39 14.06 -1.49 7.03
C ALA A 39 15.07 -0.34 6.88
N ARG A 40 16.33 -0.67 6.64
CA ARG A 40 17.41 0.31 6.46
C ARG A 40 17.20 1.19 5.23
N ARG A 41 16.61 0.64 4.17
CA ARG A 41 16.30 1.39 2.95
C ARG A 41 15.03 2.23 3.09
N LEU A 42 14.03 1.68 3.75
CA LEU A 42 12.70 2.29 3.83
C LEU A 42 12.66 3.45 4.82
N GLY A 43 13.25 3.28 5.99
CA GLY A 43 13.18 4.25 7.09
C GLY A 43 13.56 5.67 6.68
N PRO A 44 14.76 5.91 6.13
CA PRO A 44 15.20 7.26 5.75
C PRO A 44 14.30 7.91 4.68
N ARG A 45 13.72 7.11 3.80
CA ARG A 45 12.82 7.61 2.75
C ARG A 45 11.44 7.95 3.28
N LEU A 46 10.93 7.12 4.19
CA LEU A 46 9.58 7.28 4.74
C LEU A 46 9.50 8.43 5.74
N PHE A 47 10.53 8.60 6.56
CA PHE A 47 10.52 9.56 7.67
C PHE A 47 11.32 10.83 7.40
N ALA A 48 11.79 11.07 6.18
CA ALA A 48 12.38 12.34 5.79
C ALA A 48 11.34 13.46 5.88
N GLU A 49 11.78 14.66 6.27
CA GLU A 49 10.90 15.82 6.42
C GLU A 49 10.20 16.20 5.11
N ASP A 50 10.87 16.05 3.98
CA ASP A 50 10.37 16.31 2.63
C ASP A 50 9.81 15.05 1.94
N SER A 51 9.55 14.00 2.69
CA SER A 51 9.03 12.75 2.14
C SER A 51 7.69 12.96 1.41
N ARG A 52 7.59 12.37 0.23
CA ARG A 52 6.34 12.28 -0.54
C ARG A 52 5.75 10.87 -0.49
N LEU A 53 6.10 10.13 0.56
CA LEU A 53 5.57 8.82 0.90
C LEU A 53 4.75 8.91 2.17
N TRP A 54 3.61 8.28 2.18
CA TRP A 54 2.74 8.22 3.35
C TRP A 54 2.35 6.79 3.61
N VAL A 55 2.50 6.34 4.84
CA VAL A 55 2.01 5.04 5.27
C VAL A 55 0.99 5.25 6.37
N LEU A 56 -0.20 4.73 6.14
CA LEU A 56 -1.25 4.63 7.15
C LEU A 56 -1.24 3.24 7.74
N LEU A 57 -1.38 3.15 9.05
CA LEU A 57 -1.46 1.91 9.79
C LEU A 57 -2.86 1.73 10.36
N ALA A 58 -3.33 0.49 10.36
CA ALA A 58 -4.56 0.11 11.03
C ALA A 58 -4.23 -0.63 12.33
N GLU A 59 -4.61 -0.06 13.47
CA GLU A 59 -4.59 -0.73 14.75
C GLU A 59 -5.96 -1.38 15.00
N ASN A 60 -5.94 -2.65 15.39
CA ASN A 60 -7.15 -3.35 15.79
C ASN A 60 -7.63 -2.90 17.19
N ALA A 61 -8.72 -3.49 17.67
CA ALA A 61 -9.30 -3.17 18.99
C ALA A 61 -8.33 -3.38 20.17
N ASP A 62 -7.33 -4.26 20.01
CA ASP A 62 -6.31 -4.52 21.02
C ASP A 62 -5.11 -3.55 20.94
N GLY A 63 -5.12 -2.62 20.00
CA GLY A 63 -4.03 -1.67 19.76
C GLY A 63 -2.84 -2.26 19.01
N VAL A 64 -3.03 -3.41 18.36
CA VAL A 64 -2.00 -4.07 17.55
C VAL A 64 -2.11 -3.59 16.12
N VAL A 65 -0.97 -3.19 15.53
CA VAL A 65 -0.90 -2.84 14.11
C VAL A 65 -1.12 -4.11 13.28
N ALA A 66 -2.22 -4.13 12.55
CA ALA A 66 -2.71 -5.30 11.83
C ALA A 66 -2.82 -5.09 10.31
N GLY A 67 -2.51 -3.90 9.83
CA GLY A 67 -2.55 -3.60 8.40
C GLY A 67 -1.91 -2.28 8.06
N TYR A 68 -1.69 -2.06 6.77
CA TYR A 68 -1.10 -0.81 6.28
C TYR A 68 -1.60 -0.45 4.88
N ALA A 69 -1.53 0.83 4.57
CA ALA A 69 -1.64 1.36 3.21
C ALA A 69 -0.43 2.25 2.94
N ALA A 70 0.26 2.03 1.83
CA ALA A 70 1.41 2.82 1.42
C ALA A 70 1.06 3.64 0.18
N CYS A 71 1.31 4.95 0.23
CA CYS A 71 0.91 5.90 -0.80
C CYS A 71 2.06 6.82 -1.20
N SER A 72 2.01 7.28 -2.44
CA SER A 72 2.90 8.31 -2.97
C SER A 72 2.11 9.28 -3.86
N ALA A 73 2.56 10.52 -3.98
CA ALA A 73 1.98 11.44 -4.96
C ALA A 73 2.66 11.25 -6.32
N GLU A 74 1.88 11.03 -7.36
CA GLU A 74 2.34 10.86 -8.72
C GLU A 74 1.73 11.92 -9.65
N PHE A 75 2.52 12.39 -10.60
CA PHE A 75 2.06 13.34 -11.61
C PHE A 75 1.53 12.62 -12.84
N ALA A 76 0.26 12.83 -13.15
CA ALA A 76 -0.38 12.32 -14.36
C ALA A 76 -0.12 13.27 -15.52
N PHE A 77 0.72 12.88 -16.45
CA PHE A 77 1.19 13.74 -17.53
C PHE A 77 0.05 14.26 -18.41
N TRP A 78 -0.91 13.41 -18.77
CA TRP A 78 -2.02 13.83 -19.65
C TRP A 78 -2.99 14.82 -19.00
N ASN A 79 -3.13 14.74 -17.69
CA ASN A 79 -4.04 15.62 -16.95
C ASN A 79 -3.33 16.83 -16.35
N ALA A 80 -1.99 16.83 -16.37
CA ALA A 80 -1.13 17.83 -15.72
C ALA A 80 -1.51 18.05 -14.24
N ARG A 81 -1.82 16.95 -13.54
CA ARG A 81 -2.24 16.95 -12.12
C ARG A 81 -1.59 15.83 -11.37
N ASP A 82 -1.35 16.04 -10.10
CA ASP A 82 -0.98 14.99 -9.17
C ASP A 82 -2.22 14.17 -8.79
N HIS A 83 -2.01 12.89 -8.51
CA HIS A 83 -2.96 12.01 -7.85
C HIS A 83 -2.24 11.24 -6.75
N LEU A 84 -2.99 10.71 -5.81
CA LEU A 84 -2.44 9.83 -4.78
C LEU A 84 -2.42 8.40 -5.33
N HIS A 85 -1.22 7.84 -5.45
CA HIS A 85 -1.04 6.44 -5.81
C HIS A 85 -0.94 5.59 -4.53
N MET A 86 -1.84 4.65 -4.37
CA MET A 86 -1.75 3.65 -3.31
C MET A 86 -1.00 2.43 -3.84
N ASP A 87 0.25 2.28 -3.42
CA ASP A 87 1.11 1.20 -3.89
C ASP A 87 0.75 -0.14 -3.22
N CYS A 88 0.39 -0.10 -1.95
CA CYS A 88 0.07 -1.28 -1.15
C CYS A 88 -1.15 -1.04 -0.27
N LEU A 89 -1.96 -2.08 -0.12
CA LEU A 89 -3.00 -2.19 0.89
C LEU A 89 -3.01 -3.63 1.39
N TYR A 90 -2.75 -3.83 2.68
CA TYR A 90 -2.67 -5.16 3.25
C TYR A 90 -3.23 -5.21 4.67
N LEU A 91 -3.95 -6.27 4.96
CA LEU A 91 -4.39 -6.65 6.31
C LEU A 91 -3.87 -8.04 6.65
N ALA A 92 -3.31 -8.20 7.84
CA ALA A 92 -2.98 -9.51 8.38
C ALA A 92 -4.22 -10.42 8.37
N ALA A 93 -4.01 -11.72 8.12
CA ALA A 93 -5.11 -12.66 7.93
C ALA A 93 -6.15 -12.63 9.07
N ALA A 94 -5.68 -12.57 10.32
CA ALA A 94 -6.53 -12.54 11.50
C ALA A 94 -7.35 -11.24 11.65
N ALA A 95 -6.98 -10.18 10.94
CA ALA A 95 -7.63 -8.87 11.01
C ALA A 95 -8.66 -8.63 9.89
N ARG A 96 -8.81 -9.58 8.98
CA ARG A 96 -9.75 -9.47 7.87
C ARG A 96 -11.19 -9.69 8.34
N GLY A 97 -12.14 -9.07 7.63
CA GLY A 97 -13.55 -9.19 7.96
C GLY A 97 -14.02 -8.33 9.14
N GLN A 98 -13.19 -7.39 9.62
CA GLN A 98 -13.47 -6.52 10.76
C GLN A 98 -13.67 -5.05 10.37
N GLY A 99 -13.80 -4.76 9.08
CA GLY A 99 -13.97 -3.39 8.59
C GLY A 99 -12.70 -2.54 8.51
N LEU A 100 -11.53 -3.11 8.81
CA LEU A 100 -10.26 -2.37 8.78
C LEU A 100 -9.84 -1.97 7.37
N GLY A 101 -10.17 -2.77 6.36
CA GLY A 101 -9.89 -2.44 4.97
C GLY A 101 -10.65 -1.20 4.51
N VAL A 102 -11.94 -1.12 4.84
CA VAL A 102 -12.76 0.06 4.57
C VAL A 102 -12.20 1.28 5.30
N ALA A 103 -11.86 1.12 6.58
CA ALA A 103 -11.28 2.20 7.38
C ALA A 103 -9.95 2.71 6.82
N LEU A 104 -9.08 1.81 6.32
CA LEU A 104 -7.85 2.20 5.64
C LEU A 104 -8.14 2.99 4.35
N MET A 105 -9.10 2.54 3.54
CA MET A 105 -9.47 3.26 2.32
C MET A 105 -10.07 4.63 2.60
N GLU A 106 -10.87 4.75 3.65
CA GLU A 106 -11.35 6.05 4.12
C GLU A 106 -10.19 6.96 4.54
N GLY A 107 -9.22 6.41 5.26
CA GLY A 107 -8.00 7.12 5.65
C GLY A 107 -7.17 7.57 4.46
N VAL A 108 -7.02 6.73 3.44
CA VAL A 108 -6.32 7.08 2.18
C VAL A 108 -7.06 8.18 1.43
N THR A 109 -8.37 8.12 1.36
CA THR A 109 -9.21 9.15 0.74
C THR A 109 -9.08 10.48 1.48
N GLU A 110 -9.08 10.46 2.80
CA GLU A 110 -8.90 11.66 3.62
C GLU A 110 -7.50 12.25 3.44
N LEU A 111 -6.46 11.40 3.37
CA LEU A 111 -5.11 11.84 3.07
C LEU A 111 -5.03 12.55 1.72
N ALA A 112 -5.67 12.00 0.69
CA ALA A 112 -5.74 12.65 -0.62
C ALA A 112 -6.38 14.04 -0.52
N ARG A 113 -7.46 14.15 0.25
CA ARG A 113 -8.17 15.43 0.49
C ARG A 113 -7.28 16.45 1.19
N GLU A 114 -6.56 16.04 2.25
CA GLU A 114 -5.61 16.89 2.98
C GLU A 114 -4.49 17.40 2.07
N LEU A 115 -4.04 16.57 1.12
CA LEU A 115 -3.00 16.93 0.16
C LEU A 115 -3.52 17.73 -1.05
N GLY A 116 -4.81 17.98 -1.12
CA GLY A 116 -5.42 18.67 -2.26
C GLY A 116 -5.48 17.85 -3.54
N LEU A 117 -5.44 16.51 -3.42
CA LEU A 117 -5.49 15.58 -4.55
C LEU A 117 -6.93 15.09 -4.77
N GLU A 118 -7.35 15.04 -6.03
CA GLU A 118 -8.74 14.75 -6.38
C GLU A 118 -9.00 13.25 -6.63
N GLN A 119 -7.95 12.44 -6.74
CA GLN A 119 -8.08 11.03 -7.10
C GLN A 119 -7.06 10.16 -6.39
N VAL A 120 -7.50 8.97 -6.03
CA VAL A 120 -6.64 7.86 -5.58
C VAL A 120 -6.64 6.80 -6.66
N GLN A 121 -5.46 6.32 -7.05
CA GLN A 121 -5.30 5.24 -8.03
C GLN A 121 -4.49 4.11 -7.40
N TRP A 122 -4.82 2.87 -7.78
CA TRP A 122 -4.09 1.67 -7.35
C TRP A 122 -4.29 0.54 -8.34
N GLN A 123 -3.55 -0.55 -8.12
CA GLN A 123 -3.60 -1.76 -8.91
C GLN A 123 -3.78 -2.97 -8.00
N THR A 124 -4.34 -4.04 -8.54
CA THR A 124 -4.36 -5.35 -7.91
C THR A 124 -4.11 -6.42 -8.97
N PRO A 125 -3.46 -7.56 -8.61
CA PRO A 125 -3.33 -8.66 -9.54
C PRO A 125 -4.70 -9.18 -10.00
N ASP A 126 -4.80 -9.57 -11.26
CA ASP A 126 -6.05 -10.05 -11.87
C ASP A 126 -6.60 -11.33 -11.24
N TRP A 127 -5.73 -12.13 -10.60
CA TRP A 127 -6.11 -13.34 -9.88
C TRP A 127 -6.70 -13.07 -8.49
N ASN A 128 -6.51 -11.85 -7.94
CA ASN A 128 -6.95 -11.51 -6.57
C ASN A 128 -8.44 -11.13 -6.55
N GLU A 129 -9.29 -12.11 -6.75
CA GLU A 129 -10.74 -11.92 -6.83
C GLU A 129 -11.34 -11.28 -5.56
N GLY A 130 -10.81 -11.62 -4.39
CA GLY A 130 -11.26 -11.05 -3.12
C GLY A 130 -11.02 -9.54 -3.03
N ALA A 131 -9.84 -9.10 -3.45
CA ALA A 131 -9.51 -7.67 -3.51
C ALA A 131 -10.38 -6.96 -4.55
N ILE A 132 -10.53 -7.54 -5.74
CA ILE A 132 -11.37 -6.97 -6.80
C ILE A 132 -12.80 -6.76 -6.31
N ARG A 133 -13.41 -7.77 -5.68
CA ARG A 133 -14.76 -7.62 -5.09
C ARG A 133 -14.82 -6.53 -4.03
N PHE A 134 -13.78 -6.42 -3.20
CA PHE A 134 -13.70 -5.39 -2.17
C PHE A 134 -13.68 -4.00 -2.80
N TYR A 135 -12.84 -3.77 -3.81
CA TYR A 135 -12.74 -2.47 -4.48
C TYR A 135 -14.00 -2.14 -5.29
N ASP A 136 -14.62 -3.11 -5.92
CA ASP A 136 -15.89 -2.90 -6.63
C ASP A 136 -17.00 -2.46 -5.68
N ARG A 137 -17.06 -3.03 -4.47
CA ARG A 137 -18.02 -2.62 -3.44
C ARG A 137 -17.79 -1.19 -2.93
N LEU A 138 -16.56 -0.69 -3.00
CA LEU A 138 -16.26 0.71 -2.68
C LEU A 138 -16.75 1.68 -3.75
N GLY A 139 -17.16 1.19 -4.92
CA GLY A 139 -17.58 2.00 -6.05
C GLY A 139 -16.43 2.51 -6.92
N ALA A 140 -15.24 1.92 -6.79
CA ALA A 140 -14.10 2.27 -7.63
C ALA A 140 -14.32 1.75 -9.06
N ALA A 141 -14.03 2.59 -10.05
CA ALA A 141 -14.00 2.19 -11.45
C ALA A 141 -12.66 1.53 -11.79
N SER A 142 -12.68 0.50 -12.60
CA SER A 142 -11.47 -0.20 -13.02
C SER A 142 -11.36 -0.37 -14.52
N ASN A 143 -10.14 -0.50 -15.01
CA ASN A 143 -9.86 -0.91 -16.37
C ASN A 143 -8.64 -1.85 -16.38
N PRO A 144 -8.65 -2.90 -17.24
CA PRO A 144 -7.52 -3.81 -17.30
C PRO A 144 -6.32 -3.17 -17.96
N LYS A 145 -5.12 -3.43 -17.40
CA LYS A 145 -3.83 -2.99 -17.96
C LYS A 145 -2.77 -4.05 -17.71
N PHE A 146 -1.77 -4.08 -18.57
CA PHE A 146 -0.56 -4.85 -18.35
C PHE A 146 0.53 -3.94 -17.79
N ARG A 147 1.22 -4.41 -16.76
CA ARG A 147 2.39 -3.73 -16.21
C ARG A 147 3.66 -4.35 -16.79
N TYR A 148 4.51 -3.51 -17.37
CA TYR A 148 5.80 -3.92 -17.91
C TYR A 148 6.92 -3.42 -17.03
N ALA A 149 7.96 -4.25 -16.85
CA ALA A 149 9.21 -3.87 -16.20
C ALA A 149 10.37 -4.27 -17.10
N LEU A 150 11.24 -3.31 -17.39
CA LEU A 150 12.42 -3.54 -18.22
C LEU A 150 13.67 -3.22 -17.39
N PRO A 151 14.54 -4.21 -17.13
CA PRO A 151 15.82 -3.93 -16.47
C PRO A 151 16.65 -2.95 -17.31
N VAL A 152 17.23 -1.93 -16.66
CA VAL A 152 18.05 -0.93 -17.35
C VAL A 152 19.34 -1.54 -17.86
N GLU A 153 19.97 -2.42 -17.05
CA GLU A 153 21.08 -3.24 -17.50
C GLU A 153 20.53 -4.59 -17.96
N ARG A 154 20.75 -4.91 -19.24
CA ARG A 154 20.39 -6.24 -19.72
C ARG A 154 21.31 -7.26 -19.05
N PRO A 155 20.80 -8.24 -18.28
CA PRO A 155 21.61 -9.36 -17.89
C PRO A 155 22.13 -10.01 -19.16
N ALA A 156 23.43 -10.43 -19.17
CA ALA A 156 24.02 -11.20 -20.25
C ALA A 156 23.03 -12.30 -20.65
N ALA A 157 22.77 -12.44 -21.96
CA ALA A 157 21.70 -13.24 -22.53
C ALA A 157 21.53 -14.60 -21.84
N THR A 158 20.65 -14.67 -20.88
CA THR A 158 20.04 -15.89 -20.41
C THR A 158 18.61 -15.88 -20.91
N SER A 159 18.32 -16.87 -21.74
CA SER A 159 16.99 -17.12 -22.29
C SER A 159 15.94 -17.02 -21.18
N PHE A 160 14.98 -16.11 -21.35
CA PHE A 160 13.74 -16.16 -20.63
C PHE A 160 13.01 -17.44 -21.08
N SER A 161 12.96 -18.45 -20.22
CA SER A 161 12.05 -19.58 -20.35
C SER A 161 10.80 -19.33 -19.52
#